data_db91e824459efc790c63f60fcc43cdad
#
_entry.id   db91e824459efc790c63f60fcc43cdad
#
_cell.length_a   1.000
_cell.length_b   1.000
_cell.length_c   1.000
_cell.angle_alpha   90.00
_cell.angle_beta   90.00
_cell.angle_gamma   90.00
#
_symmetry.space_group_name_H-M   'P 1'
#
loop_
_entity.id
_entity.type
_entity.pdbx_description
1 polymer ?
#
loop_
_entity_poly.entity_id
_entity_poly.type
_entity_poly.pdbx_seq_one_letter_code
_entity_poly.pdbx_strand_id
1 'polypeptide(L)'
;MSSMEVDQSSSLPVWRDEEAPEEEAEQEAADGDEGGGPLGCCERFQHSISRWMLPPHARDVYLERANCCPPPIFIILVSIGELAVFIYYAVWKPQKQWVTLGEAIWKSPLTYKPDTREQAWRFISYMFVHAGVQHILGNLLMQLLLGIPLELVHKGFEVGMVYMSGVLAGSLASSIFDPLNALVGASGGVYALMGGYFMNAIVNFREMLPLLGVFRITAILLIVGTDMGFALYRRFLAHESGYKVSFVAHIAGGIAGMTVGYVFFSSYNQKLLRDPRFWMCIVGYLLFVVFAVVFNIFLSPA
;
A
#
# COMPACT_ATOMS: atom_id res chain seq x y z
N MET A 1 -57.94 -27.72 38.63
CA MET A 1 -57.31 -26.63 39.39
C MET A 1 -55.96 -27.18 39.82
N SER A 2 -54.93 -26.83 39.09
CA SER A 2 -53.56 -27.16 39.41
C SER A 2 -52.78 -25.88 39.30
N SER A 3 -52.19 -25.48 40.40
CA SER A 3 -51.42 -24.25 40.57
C SER A 3 -50.08 -24.35 39.90
N MET A 4 -49.78 -23.37 39.06
CA MET A 4 -48.44 -23.12 38.52
C MET A 4 -47.62 -22.42 39.60
N GLU A 5 -46.56 -23.08 40.09
CA GLU A 5 -45.48 -22.41 40.82
C GLU A 5 -44.42 -21.92 39.81
N VAL A 6 -44.19 -20.61 39.86
CA VAL A 6 -43.10 -19.97 39.11
C VAL A 6 -41.90 -19.88 40.03
N ASP A 7 -40.84 -20.67 39.76
CA ASP A 7 -39.55 -20.53 40.41
C ASP A 7 -38.70 -19.49 39.64
N GLN A 8 -38.49 -18.34 40.30
CA GLN A 8 -37.52 -17.32 39.88
C GLN A 8 -36.22 -17.54 40.64
N SER A 9 -35.26 -18.23 40.04
CA SER A 9 -33.90 -18.13 40.48
C SER A 9 -33.03 -17.61 39.34
N SER A 10 -32.75 -16.31 39.39
CA SER A 10 -31.76 -15.62 38.57
C SER A 10 -30.37 -16.06 38.99
N SER A 11 -29.71 -16.86 38.19
CA SER A 11 -28.27 -17.08 38.27
C SER A 11 -27.58 -16.46 37.04
N LEU A 12 -26.88 -15.36 37.28
CA LEU A 12 -25.92 -14.79 36.33
C LEU A 12 -24.86 -15.81 35.98
N PRO A 13 -24.38 -15.89 34.71
CA PRO A 13 -23.29 -16.76 34.38
C PRO A 13 -22.02 -16.24 35.02
N VAL A 14 -21.45 -17.04 35.92
CA VAL A 14 -20.11 -16.85 36.46
C VAL A 14 -19.14 -17.23 35.37
N TRP A 15 -18.40 -16.23 34.88
CA TRP A 15 -17.22 -16.46 34.05
C TRP A 15 -16.16 -17.14 34.90
N ARG A 16 -15.94 -18.42 34.70
CA ARG A 16 -14.81 -19.14 35.25
C ARG A 16 -13.65 -18.89 34.30
N ASP A 17 -12.60 -18.22 34.76
CA ASP A 17 -11.29 -18.20 34.14
C ASP A 17 -10.72 -19.63 34.22
N GLU A 18 -10.98 -20.44 33.21
CA GLU A 18 -10.27 -21.69 32.99
C GLU A 18 -8.91 -21.32 32.38
N GLU A 19 -7.92 -21.17 33.21
CA GLU A 19 -6.52 -21.25 32.80
C GLU A 19 -6.32 -22.66 32.23
N ALA A 20 -6.20 -22.75 30.89
CA ALA A 20 -5.79 -23.98 30.23
C ALA A 20 -4.38 -24.35 30.72
N PRO A 21 -4.12 -25.61 31.09
CA PRO A 21 -2.80 -26.00 31.58
C PRO A 21 -1.75 -25.82 30.49
N GLU A 22 -0.61 -25.20 30.87
CA GLU A 22 0.54 -24.96 29.95
C GLU A 22 1.07 -26.28 29.32
N GLU A 23 0.73 -27.43 29.83
CA GLU A 23 1.08 -28.75 29.29
C GLU A 23 0.36 -29.08 27.96
N GLU A 24 -0.86 -28.56 27.69
CA GLU A 24 -1.54 -28.76 26.38
C GLU A 24 -0.90 -27.92 25.27
N ALA A 25 -0.35 -26.75 25.62
CA ALA A 25 0.34 -25.90 24.64
C ALA A 25 1.72 -26.45 24.22
N GLU A 26 2.40 -27.19 25.11
CA GLU A 26 3.65 -27.87 24.76
C GLU A 26 3.41 -29.17 23.96
N GLN A 27 2.28 -29.83 24.17
CA GLN A 27 1.93 -31.07 23.44
C GLN A 27 1.44 -30.77 22.01
N GLU A 28 0.71 -29.68 21.76
CA GLU A 28 0.38 -29.23 20.40
C GLU A 28 1.63 -28.76 19.61
N ALA A 29 2.67 -28.31 20.30
CA ALA A 29 3.94 -27.95 19.67
C ALA A 29 4.77 -29.18 19.23
N ALA A 30 4.51 -30.36 19.78
CA ALA A 30 5.23 -31.59 19.50
C ALA A 30 4.55 -32.46 18.40
N ASP A 31 3.23 -32.38 18.26
CA ASP A 31 2.46 -33.23 17.30
C ASP A 31 2.33 -32.58 15.88
N GLY A 32 2.84 -31.37 15.67
CA GLY A 32 2.76 -30.65 14.38
C GLY A 32 3.85 -30.98 13.36
N ASP A 33 4.75 -31.96 13.62
CA ASP A 33 5.90 -32.24 12.74
C ASP A 33 5.90 -33.68 12.16
N GLU A 34 4.79 -34.10 11.59
CA GLU A 34 4.79 -35.29 10.74
C GLU A 34 4.72 -34.93 9.26
N GLY A 35 5.89 -34.77 8.59
CA GLY A 35 6.00 -34.88 7.14
C GLY A 35 6.75 -33.75 6.38
N GLY A 36 7.29 -32.75 7.03
CA GLY A 36 8.04 -31.68 6.36
C GLY A 36 9.53 -31.70 6.70
N GLY A 37 10.40 -31.66 5.67
CA GLY A 37 11.82 -31.36 5.86
C GLY A 37 12.02 -30.01 6.56
N PRO A 38 13.25 -29.65 6.99
CA PRO A 38 13.48 -28.42 7.76
C PRO A 38 12.97 -27.20 6.99
N LEU A 39 12.05 -26.44 7.61
CA LEU A 39 11.47 -25.23 7.07
C LEU A 39 12.56 -24.27 6.55
N GLY A 40 12.41 -23.76 5.35
CA GLY A 40 13.30 -22.75 4.78
C GLY A 40 13.34 -21.47 5.63
N CYS A 41 14.40 -20.66 5.45
CA CYS A 41 14.56 -19.42 6.20
C CYS A 41 13.35 -18.48 6.10
N CYS A 42 12.75 -18.41 4.91
CA CYS A 42 11.58 -17.59 4.66
C CYS A 42 10.30 -18.15 5.30
N GLU A 43 10.10 -19.46 5.27
CA GLU A 43 8.96 -20.11 5.93
C GLU A 43 9.03 -19.91 7.44
N ARG A 44 10.20 -20.09 8.05
CA ARG A 44 10.41 -19.78 9.49
C ARG A 44 10.08 -18.34 9.82
N PHE A 45 10.44 -17.40 8.94
CA PHE A 45 10.10 -15.98 9.10
C PHE A 45 8.60 -15.75 9.03
N GLN A 46 7.90 -16.35 8.04
CA GLN A 46 6.44 -16.25 7.92
C GLN A 46 5.70 -16.87 9.12
N HIS A 47 6.15 -18.02 9.60
CA HIS A 47 5.63 -18.64 10.81
C HIS A 47 5.84 -17.75 12.05
N SER A 48 7.02 -17.13 12.18
CA SER A 48 7.29 -16.21 13.28
C SER A 48 6.39 -14.98 13.23
N ILE A 49 6.23 -14.38 12.05
CA ILE A 49 5.34 -13.22 11.86
C ILE A 49 3.89 -13.60 12.16
N SER A 50 3.40 -14.73 11.64
CA SER A 50 2.01 -15.15 11.85
C SER A 50 1.69 -15.36 13.32
N ARG A 51 2.61 -15.96 14.10
CA ARG A 51 2.46 -16.13 15.56
C ARG A 51 2.36 -14.79 16.28
N TRP A 52 3.13 -13.81 15.82
CA TRP A 52 3.17 -12.49 16.45
C TRP A 52 1.99 -11.60 16.06
N MET A 53 1.45 -11.79 14.84
CA MET A 53 0.44 -10.89 14.26
C MET A 53 -0.99 -11.41 14.36
N LEU A 54 -1.20 -12.73 14.39
CA LEU A 54 -2.51 -13.33 14.18
C LEU A 54 -2.89 -14.27 15.32
N PRO A 55 -4.18 -14.30 15.70
CA PRO A 55 -4.70 -15.33 16.59
C PRO A 55 -4.61 -16.71 15.95
N PRO A 56 -4.56 -17.82 16.72
CA PRO A 56 -4.33 -19.17 16.21
C PRO A 56 -5.19 -19.55 15.01
N HIS A 57 -6.48 -19.29 15.07
CA HIS A 57 -7.44 -19.64 14.01
C HIS A 57 -7.23 -18.93 12.65
N ALA A 58 -6.50 -17.81 12.64
CA ALA A 58 -6.21 -17.06 11.41
C ALA A 58 -4.82 -17.37 10.83
N ARG A 59 -3.98 -18.10 11.57
CA ARG A 59 -2.59 -18.39 11.15
C ARG A 59 -2.51 -19.31 9.96
N ASP A 60 -3.31 -20.37 9.94
CA ASP A 60 -3.30 -21.36 8.88
C ASP A 60 -3.70 -20.76 7.55
N VAL A 61 -4.79 -19.99 7.52
CA VAL A 61 -5.24 -19.25 6.34
C VAL A 61 -4.20 -18.26 5.83
N TYR A 62 -3.49 -17.61 6.74
CA TYR A 62 -2.39 -16.71 6.38
C TYR A 62 -1.21 -17.50 5.77
N LEU A 63 -0.80 -18.59 6.39
CA LEU A 63 0.37 -19.38 5.98
C LEU A 63 0.15 -20.11 4.64
N GLU A 64 -1.08 -20.50 4.33
CA GLU A 64 -1.43 -21.04 3.00
C GLU A 64 -1.10 -20.07 1.86
N ARG A 65 -1.24 -18.77 2.11
CA ARG A 65 -1.01 -17.70 1.11
C ARG A 65 0.35 -17.07 1.20
N ALA A 66 0.82 -16.85 2.42
CA ALA A 66 2.11 -16.22 2.70
C ALA A 66 3.25 -17.20 2.45
N ASN A 67 3.58 -17.40 1.19
CA ASN A 67 4.72 -18.23 0.79
C ASN A 67 5.74 -17.38 0.01
N CYS A 68 6.98 -17.86 -0.03
CA CYS A 68 8.09 -17.14 -0.67
C CYS A 68 8.32 -17.55 -2.13
N CYS A 69 7.40 -18.30 -2.68
CA CYS A 69 7.42 -18.68 -4.12
C CYS A 69 6.09 -18.27 -4.77
N PRO A 70 6.11 -17.37 -5.77
CA PRO A 70 7.29 -16.66 -6.29
C PRO A 70 7.80 -15.59 -5.29
N PRO A 71 9.10 -15.25 -5.33
CA PRO A 71 9.66 -14.17 -4.51
C PRO A 71 9.04 -12.81 -4.89
N PRO A 72 9.23 -11.74 -4.09
CA PRO A 72 8.67 -10.41 -4.35
C PRO A 72 9.39 -9.70 -5.50
N ILE A 73 9.17 -10.16 -6.72
CA ILE A 73 9.89 -9.73 -7.93
C ILE A 73 9.44 -8.35 -8.39
N PHE A 74 8.13 -8.05 -8.33
CA PHE A 74 7.57 -6.81 -8.86
C PHE A 74 8.19 -5.59 -8.16
N ILE A 75 8.11 -5.55 -6.84
CA ILE A 75 8.61 -4.42 -6.04
C ILE A 75 10.13 -4.26 -6.21
N ILE A 76 10.88 -5.37 -6.25
CA ILE A 76 12.33 -5.33 -6.45
C ILE A 76 12.66 -4.80 -7.85
N LEU A 77 12.00 -5.26 -8.91
CA LEU A 77 12.25 -4.79 -10.27
C LEU A 77 11.94 -3.31 -10.44
N VAL A 78 10.81 -2.83 -9.90
CA VAL A 78 10.46 -1.42 -9.94
C VAL A 78 11.51 -0.59 -9.20
N SER A 79 11.92 -1.02 -8.00
CA SER A 79 12.96 -0.34 -7.21
C SER A 79 14.32 -0.28 -7.93
N ILE A 80 14.72 -1.36 -8.61
CA ILE A 80 15.94 -1.37 -9.43
C ILE A 80 15.80 -0.40 -10.60
N GLY A 81 14.65 -0.35 -11.27
CA GLY A 81 14.37 0.59 -12.35
C GLY A 81 14.48 2.05 -11.91
N GLU A 82 13.89 2.39 -10.78
CA GLU A 82 13.97 3.73 -10.17
C GLU A 82 15.41 4.11 -9.83
N LEU A 83 16.15 3.19 -9.20
CA LEU A 83 17.55 3.39 -8.83
C LEU A 83 18.44 3.55 -10.07
N ALA A 84 18.21 2.74 -11.10
CA ALA A 84 18.98 2.82 -12.36
C ALA A 84 18.77 4.18 -13.06
N VAL A 85 17.53 4.66 -13.15
CA VAL A 85 17.22 5.98 -13.72
C VAL A 85 17.81 7.10 -12.85
N PHE A 86 17.75 6.97 -11.54
CA PHE A 86 18.36 7.95 -10.63
C PHE A 86 19.88 8.01 -10.82
N ILE A 87 20.56 6.88 -10.86
CA ILE A 87 22.02 6.82 -11.08
C ILE A 87 22.37 7.42 -12.44
N TYR A 88 21.57 7.15 -13.48
CA TYR A 88 21.78 7.74 -14.80
C TYR A 88 21.79 9.28 -14.73
N TYR A 89 20.81 9.89 -14.08
CA TYR A 89 20.76 11.35 -13.96
C TYR A 89 21.76 11.92 -12.97
N ALA A 90 22.12 11.21 -11.92
CA ALA A 90 23.07 11.67 -10.91
C ALA A 90 24.52 11.60 -11.38
N VAL A 91 24.89 10.56 -12.15
CA VAL A 91 26.29 10.29 -12.51
C VAL A 91 26.60 10.73 -13.93
N TRP A 92 25.79 10.33 -14.94
CA TRP A 92 26.11 10.60 -16.34
C TRP A 92 25.65 11.96 -16.86
N LYS A 93 24.69 12.60 -16.19
CA LYS A 93 24.34 13.98 -16.51
C LYS A 93 25.04 14.92 -15.54
N PRO A 94 25.73 15.98 -16.02
CA PRO A 94 26.45 16.90 -15.15
C PRO A 94 25.53 17.54 -14.11
N GLN A 95 25.78 17.29 -12.84
CA GLN A 95 25.03 17.86 -11.72
C GLN A 95 25.97 18.56 -10.76
N LYS A 96 25.53 19.68 -10.19
CA LYS A 96 26.31 20.40 -9.18
C LYS A 96 26.30 19.66 -7.83
N GLN A 97 25.24 18.91 -7.55
CA GLN A 97 25.05 18.17 -6.31
C GLN A 97 23.99 17.06 -6.50
N TRP A 98 24.04 16.02 -5.67
CA TRP A 98 23.11 14.90 -5.71
C TRP A 98 21.89 15.08 -4.77
N VAL A 99 21.97 16.03 -3.84
CA VAL A 99 20.89 16.27 -2.87
C VAL A 99 19.61 16.72 -3.59
N THR A 100 19.77 17.63 -4.56
CA THR A 100 18.70 18.01 -5.49
C THR A 100 19.25 17.89 -6.91
N LEU A 101 18.64 17.06 -7.73
CA LEU A 101 18.99 16.96 -9.15
C LEU A 101 18.44 18.17 -9.91
N GLY A 102 19.28 18.73 -10.79
CA GLY A 102 18.99 19.96 -11.51
C GLY A 102 18.07 19.82 -12.72
N GLU A 103 18.24 20.68 -13.72
CA GLU A 103 17.36 20.80 -14.89
C GLU A 103 17.24 19.52 -15.73
N ALA A 104 18.22 18.61 -15.68
CA ALA A 104 18.25 17.42 -16.51
C ALA A 104 17.02 16.52 -16.30
N ILE A 105 16.53 16.40 -15.05
CA ILE A 105 15.35 15.59 -14.74
C ILE A 105 14.06 16.22 -15.30
N TRP A 106 13.98 17.55 -15.30
CA TRP A 106 12.83 18.26 -15.87
C TRP A 106 12.77 18.21 -17.40
N LYS A 107 13.93 18.02 -18.06
CA LYS A 107 14.04 17.81 -19.50
C LYS A 107 13.91 16.34 -19.90
N SER A 108 13.77 15.43 -18.93
CA SER A 108 13.66 14.00 -19.17
C SER A 108 12.44 13.64 -20.03
N PRO A 109 12.56 12.69 -20.97
CA PRO A 109 11.41 12.16 -21.69
C PRO A 109 10.47 11.34 -20.81
N LEU A 110 10.91 10.95 -19.60
CA LEU A 110 10.12 10.18 -18.64
C LEU A 110 9.28 11.06 -17.70
N THR A 111 9.69 12.32 -17.47
CA THR A 111 8.98 13.25 -16.59
C THR A 111 7.62 13.63 -17.17
N TYR A 112 6.57 13.56 -16.34
CA TYR A 112 5.27 14.10 -16.74
C TYR A 112 5.34 15.63 -16.78
N LYS A 113 4.84 16.19 -17.89
CA LYS A 113 4.77 17.64 -18.11
C LYS A 113 3.40 18.02 -18.65
N PRO A 114 2.85 19.13 -18.18
CA PRO A 114 1.56 19.62 -18.64
C PRO A 114 1.50 19.99 -20.13
N ASP A 115 2.62 20.46 -20.68
CA ASP A 115 2.78 20.88 -22.08
C ASP A 115 2.98 19.74 -23.07
N THR A 116 3.12 18.49 -22.58
CA THR A 116 3.35 17.30 -23.43
C THR A 116 2.40 16.16 -23.07
N ARG A 117 1.12 16.47 -22.79
CA ARG A 117 0.09 15.52 -22.35
C ARG A 117 -0.26 14.48 -23.40
N GLU A 118 -0.08 14.78 -24.65
CA GLU A 118 -0.23 13.84 -25.79
C GLU A 118 0.73 12.66 -25.70
N GLN A 119 1.82 12.80 -24.95
CA GLN A 119 2.78 11.74 -24.71
C GLN A 119 2.32 10.86 -23.54
N ALA A 120 1.36 9.97 -23.80
CA ALA A 120 0.65 9.18 -22.79
C ALA A 120 1.55 8.35 -21.87
N TRP A 121 2.73 7.91 -22.34
CA TRP A 121 3.67 7.17 -21.50
C TRP A 121 4.14 7.95 -20.28
N ARG A 122 4.15 9.30 -20.34
CA ARG A 122 4.59 10.16 -19.22
C ARG A 122 3.69 10.07 -18.00
N PHE A 123 2.42 9.67 -18.19
CA PHE A 123 1.51 9.43 -17.07
C PHE A 123 1.89 8.23 -16.21
N ILE A 124 2.80 7.38 -16.69
CA ILE A 124 3.33 6.22 -15.97
C ILE A 124 4.83 6.38 -15.72
N SER A 125 5.61 6.75 -16.73
CA SER A 125 7.08 6.74 -16.66
C SER A 125 7.67 7.74 -15.66
N TYR A 126 6.91 8.76 -15.24
CA TYR A 126 7.36 9.75 -14.26
C TYR A 126 7.77 9.13 -12.91
N MET A 127 7.23 7.94 -12.59
CA MET A 127 7.55 7.22 -11.36
C MET A 127 9.04 6.83 -11.26
N PHE A 128 9.75 6.68 -12.37
CA PHE A 128 11.16 6.34 -12.39
C PHE A 128 12.10 7.52 -12.13
N VAL A 129 11.60 8.76 -12.26
CA VAL A 129 12.43 9.96 -12.13
C VAL A 129 12.32 10.53 -10.72
N HIS A 130 13.46 10.83 -10.07
CA HIS A 130 13.48 11.37 -8.71
C HIS A 130 14.31 12.65 -8.61
N ALA A 131 13.81 13.63 -7.84
CA ALA A 131 14.36 14.98 -7.75
C ALA A 131 15.54 15.12 -6.79
N GLY A 132 16.13 14.05 -6.32
CA GLY A 132 17.31 14.05 -5.44
C GLY A 132 17.35 12.83 -4.53
N VAL A 133 18.48 12.69 -3.78
CA VAL A 133 18.74 11.52 -2.92
C VAL A 133 17.65 11.34 -1.86
N GLN A 134 17.25 12.40 -1.19
CA GLN A 134 16.22 12.32 -0.15
C GLN A 134 14.88 11.81 -0.71
N HIS A 135 14.53 12.25 -1.93
CA HIS A 135 13.29 11.86 -2.59
C HIS A 135 13.28 10.37 -2.97
N ILE A 136 14.37 9.87 -3.57
CA ILE A 136 14.44 8.45 -3.93
C ILE A 136 14.56 7.55 -2.71
N LEU A 137 15.35 7.93 -1.70
CA LEU A 137 15.49 7.13 -0.48
C LEU A 137 14.16 6.98 0.27
N GLY A 138 13.39 8.07 0.39
CA GLY A 138 12.05 8.02 1.00
C GLY A 138 11.11 7.07 0.26
N ASN A 139 11.05 7.17 -1.08
CA ASN A 139 10.22 6.27 -1.89
C ASN A 139 10.68 4.82 -1.77
N LEU A 140 11.97 4.53 -1.98
CA LEU A 140 12.49 3.16 -1.89
C LEU A 140 12.30 2.54 -0.52
N LEU A 141 12.54 3.30 0.57
CA LEU A 141 12.35 2.80 1.92
C LEU A 141 10.91 2.37 2.15
N MET A 142 9.94 3.24 1.84
CA MET A 142 8.54 2.93 2.04
C MET A 142 8.04 1.85 1.08
N GLN A 143 8.49 1.87 -0.16
CA GLN A 143 8.14 0.88 -1.18
C GLN A 143 8.61 -0.52 -0.80
N LEU A 144 9.85 -0.67 -0.36
CA LEU A 144 10.40 -1.97 0.07
C LEU A 144 9.78 -2.43 1.40
N LEU A 145 9.64 -1.51 2.37
CA LEU A 145 9.08 -1.83 3.69
C LEU A 145 7.64 -2.34 3.61
N LEU A 146 6.81 -1.72 2.77
CA LEU A 146 5.40 -2.11 2.61
C LEU A 146 5.19 -3.11 1.49
N GLY A 147 5.89 -2.94 0.37
CA GLY A 147 5.65 -3.72 -0.83
C GLY A 147 6.16 -5.15 -0.73
N ILE A 148 7.32 -5.40 -0.13
CA ILE A 148 7.83 -6.77 0.03
C ILE A 148 6.87 -7.64 0.86
N PRO A 149 6.44 -7.25 2.08
CA PRO A 149 5.47 -8.03 2.84
C PRO A 149 4.14 -8.21 2.12
N LEU A 150 3.64 -7.18 1.43
CA LEU A 150 2.41 -7.30 0.65
C LEU A 150 2.56 -8.30 -0.51
N GLU A 151 3.68 -8.26 -1.23
CA GLU A 151 3.91 -9.15 -2.38
C GLU A 151 4.13 -10.61 -1.97
N LEU A 152 4.69 -10.86 -0.79
CA LEU A 152 4.79 -12.21 -0.24
C LEU A 152 3.41 -12.84 0.02
N VAL A 153 2.42 -12.03 0.41
CA VAL A 153 1.05 -12.50 0.71
C VAL A 153 0.14 -12.44 -0.53
N HIS A 154 0.14 -11.31 -1.23
CA HIS A 154 -0.82 -11.03 -2.32
C HIS A 154 -0.25 -11.25 -3.73
N LYS A 155 1.04 -11.64 -3.83
CA LYS A 155 1.78 -11.86 -5.08
C LYS A 155 1.97 -10.59 -5.94
N GLY A 156 2.91 -10.69 -6.89
CA GLY A 156 3.36 -9.54 -7.69
C GLY A 156 2.29 -8.93 -8.56
N PHE A 157 1.36 -9.73 -9.11
CA PHE A 157 0.30 -9.20 -9.95
C PHE A 157 -0.67 -8.29 -9.15
N GLU A 158 -1.15 -8.75 -7.99
CA GLU A 158 -2.10 -8.00 -7.17
C GLU A 158 -1.47 -6.71 -6.63
N VAL A 159 -0.25 -6.80 -6.09
CA VAL A 159 0.49 -5.64 -5.61
C VAL A 159 0.83 -4.69 -6.75
N GLY A 160 1.19 -5.24 -7.91
CA GLY A 160 1.44 -4.46 -9.13
C GLY A 160 0.22 -3.67 -9.59
N MET A 161 -0.96 -4.28 -9.57
CA MET A 161 -2.22 -3.59 -9.92
C MET A 161 -2.52 -2.43 -8.96
N VAL A 162 -2.33 -2.63 -7.66
CA VAL A 162 -2.52 -1.56 -6.66
C VAL A 162 -1.50 -0.44 -6.86
N TYR A 163 -0.22 -0.77 -6.99
CA TYR A 163 0.86 0.20 -7.19
C TYR A 163 0.64 1.03 -8.46
N MET A 164 0.42 0.37 -9.60
CA MET A 164 0.24 1.03 -10.89
C MET A 164 -1.05 1.85 -10.96
N SER A 165 -2.11 1.42 -10.25
CA SER A 165 -3.33 2.23 -10.13
C SER A 165 -3.06 3.57 -9.44
N GLY A 166 -2.21 3.58 -8.42
CA GLY A 166 -1.80 4.81 -7.74
C GLY A 166 -0.91 5.70 -8.60
N VAL A 167 0.04 5.11 -9.33
CA VAL A 167 0.88 5.85 -10.29
C VAL A 167 -0.01 6.56 -11.32
N LEU A 168 -0.95 5.83 -11.93
CA LEU A 168 -1.85 6.39 -12.95
C LEU A 168 -2.81 7.43 -12.35
N ALA A 169 -3.43 7.14 -11.20
CA ALA A 169 -4.33 8.08 -10.54
C ALA A 169 -3.60 9.36 -10.12
N GLY A 170 -2.38 9.25 -9.64
CA GLY A 170 -1.55 10.40 -9.24
C GLY A 170 -1.29 11.36 -10.39
N SER A 171 -0.86 10.87 -11.54
CA SER A 171 -0.61 11.71 -12.70
C SER A 171 -1.90 12.27 -13.32
N LEU A 172 -2.96 11.46 -13.42
CA LEU A 172 -4.25 11.92 -13.92
C LEU A 172 -4.89 12.99 -13.02
N ALA A 173 -4.84 12.80 -11.70
CA ALA A 173 -5.33 13.83 -10.78
C ALA A 173 -4.48 15.11 -10.85
N SER A 174 -3.15 14.97 -10.94
CA SER A 174 -2.26 16.14 -11.09
C SER A 174 -2.54 16.90 -12.38
N SER A 175 -2.87 16.24 -13.46
CA SER A 175 -3.20 16.88 -14.74
C SER A 175 -4.47 17.73 -14.67
N ILE A 176 -5.38 17.41 -13.74
CA ILE A 176 -6.65 18.13 -13.54
C ILE A 176 -6.51 19.21 -12.47
N PHE A 177 -5.96 18.85 -11.30
CA PHE A 177 -6.00 19.69 -10.10
C PHE A 177 -4.71 20.47 -9.85
N ASP A 178 -3.61 20.10 -10.51
CA ASP A 178 -2.32 20.82 -10.43
C ASP A 178 -1.70 20.97 -11.84
N PRO A 179 -2.44 21.56 -12.80
CA PRO A 179 -2.14 21.51 -14.24
C PRO A 179 -0.90 22.29 -14.67
N LEU A 180 -0.30 23.08 -13.78
CA LEU A 180 0.86 23.91 -14.09
C LEU A 180 2.19 23.29 -13.67
N ASN A 181 2.18 22.19 -12.95
CA ASN A 181 3.39 21.59 -12.41
C ASN A 181 3.71 20.24 -13.09
N ALA A 182 5.00 20.07 -13.38
CA ALA A 182 5.54 18.78 -13.81
C ALA A 182 5.57 17.80 -12.62
N LEU A 183 5.49 16.49 -12.92
CA LEU A 183 5.46 15.44 -11.92
C LEU A 183 6.63 14.46 -12.10
N VAL A 184 7.28 14.11 -10.99
CA VAL A 184 8.32 13.09 -10.88
C VAL A 184 8.17 12.36 -9.55
N GLY A 185 8.60 11.10 -9.49
CA GLY A 185 8.64 10.29 -8.28
C GLY A 185 7.63 9.15 -8.25
N ALA A 186 8.03 8.08 -7.57
CA ALA A 186 7.23 6.87 -7.37
C ALA A 186 6.10 7.05 -6.33
N SER A 187 6.01 8.23 -5.72
CA SER A 187 5.17 8.47 -4.54
C SER A 187 3.67 8.18 -4.75
N GLY A 188 3.14 8.34 -5.97
CA GLY A 188 1.77 7.92 -6.30
C GLY A 188 1.53 6.43 -6.04
N GLY A 189 2.46 5.57 -6.46
CA GLY A 189 2.45 4.13 -6.20
C GLY A 189 2.73 3.78 -4.74
N VAL A 190 3.66 4.48 -4.09
CA VAL A 190 3.96 4.31 -2.65
C VAL A 190 2.74 4.64 -1.79
N TYR A 191 2.05 5.73 -2.08
CA TYR A 191 0.80 6.09 -1.41
C TYR A 191 -0.32 5.08 -1.68
N ALA A 192 -0.33 4.46 -2.87
CA ALA A 192 -1.26 3.38 -3.13
C ALA A 192 -0.95 2.12 -2.31
N LEU A 193 0.31 1.77 -2.11
CA LEU A 193 0.67 0.70 -1.18
C LEU A 193 0.23 1.03 0.26
N MET A 194 0.43 2.26 0.73
CA MET A 194 -0.04 2.71 2.04
C MET A 194 -1.57 2.63 2.15
N GLY A 195 -2.30 3.10 1.11
CA GLY A 195 -3.76 3.05 1.05
C GLY A 195 -4.30 1.62 1.05
N GLY A 196 -3.68 0.73 0.25
CA GLY A 196 -4.01 -0.69 0.20
C GLY A 196 -3.74 -1.41 1.52
N TYR A 197 -2.59 -1.14 2.15
CA TYR A 197 -2.23 -1.68 3.46
C TYR A 197 -3.19 -1.18 4.57
N PHE A 198 -3.56 0.10 4.53
CA PHE A 198 -4.55 0.68 5.43
C PHE A 198 -5.91 0.01 5.29
N MET A 199 -6.39 -0.16 4.05
CA MET A 199 -7.66 -0.83 3.78
C MET A 199 -7.62 -2.30 4.21
N ASN A 200 -6.53 -3.01 3.94
CA ASN A 200 -6.33 -4.38 4.41
C ASN A 200 -6.40 -4.46 5.95
N ALA A 201 -5.78 -3.51 6.65
CA ALA A 201 -5.84 -3.46 8.12
C ALA A 201 -7.26 -3.20 8.64
N ILE A 202 -8.05 -2.34 7.97
CA ILE A 202 -9.45 -2.08 8.37
C ILE A 202 -10.35 -3.29 8.12
N VAL A 203 -10.26 -3.88 6.93
CA VAL A 203 -11.14 -5.01 6.55
C VAL A 203 -10.89 -6.22 7.44
N ASN A 204 -9.63 -6.52 7.71
CA ASN A 204 -9.22 -7.69 8.50
C ASN A 204 -9.01 -7.37 9.99
N PHE A 205 -9.47 -6.21 10.47
CA PHE A 205 -9.23 -5.76 11.84
C PHE A 205 -9.70 -6.77 12.89
N ARG A 206 -10.82 -7.44 12.67
CA ARG A 206 -11.40 -8.43 13.59
C ARG A 206 -10.62 -9.75 13.63
N GLU A 207 -9.83 -10.01 12.60
CA GLU A 207 -9.01 -11.24 12.46
C GLU A 207 -7.58 -11.03 12.97
N MET A 208 -7.25 -9.82 13.39
CA MET A 208 -5.94 -9.48 13.95
C MET A 208 -6.01 -9.28 15.48
N LEU A 209 -4.86 -9.36 16.12
CA LEU A 209 -4.75 -8.91 17.50
C LEU A 209 -5.10 -7.42 17.59
N PRO A 210 -6.07 -7.00 18.45
CA PRO A 210 -6.61 -5.63 18.40
C PRO A 210 -5.54 -4.54 18.58
N LEU A 211 -4.60 -4.75 19.50
CA LEU A 211 -3.50 -3.80 19.75
C LEU A 211 -2.63 -3.62 18.51
N LEU A 212 -2.34 -4.70 17.80
CA LEU A 212 -1.54 -4.65 16.59
C LEU A 212 -2.31 -3.99 15.43
N GLY A 213 -3.60 -4.27 15.29
CA GLY A 213 -4.46 -3.60 14.31
C GLY A 213 -4.48 -2.08 14.51
N VAL A 214 -4.66 -1.63 15.76
CA VAL A 214 -4.60 -0.19 16.11
C VAL A 214 -3.22 0.37 15.81
N PHE A 215 -2.14 -0.33 16.19
CA PHE A 215 -0.77 0.11 15.90
C PHE A 215 -0.53 0.29 14.40
N ARG A 216 -0.93 -0.67 13.57
CA ARG A 216 -0.78 -0.60 12.11
C ARG A 216 -1.50 0.60 11.51
N ILE A 217 -2.76 0.81 11.89
CA ILE A 217 -3.57 1.94 11.41
C ILE A 217 -2.93 3.27 11.85
N THR A 218 -2.56 3.38 13.12
CA THR A 218 -1.95 4.60 13.67
C THR A 218 -0.61 4.92 13.02
N ALA A 219 0.24 3.90 12.80
CA ALA A 219 1.54 4.08 12.15
C ALA A 219 1.38 4.65 10.73
N ILE A 220 0.45 4.10 9.93
CA ILE A 220 0.20 4.62 8.58
C ILE A 220 -0.35 6.04 8.63
N LEU A 221 -1.31 6.33 9.50
CA LEU A 221 -1.85 7.68 9.64
C LEU A 221 -0.78 8.70 10.05
N LEU A 222 0.15 8.33 10.92
CA LEU A 222 1.28 9.17 11.30
C LEU A 222 2.24 9.41 10.14
N ILE A 223 2.60 8.37 9.38
CA ILE A 223 3.49 8.48 8.23
C ILE A 223 2.85 9.38 7.16
N VAL A 224 1.61 9.08 6.76
CA VAL A 224 0.86 9.86 5.76
C VAL A 224 0.66 11.30 6.24
N GLY A 225 0.26 11.50 7.50
CA GLY A 225 0.03 12.82 8.07
C GLY A 225 1.30 13.66 8.13
N THR A 226 2.43 13.06 8.48
CA THR A 226 3.73 13.74 8.52
C THR A 226 4.19 14.13 7.12
N ASP A 227 4.18 13.20 6.17
CA ASP A 227 4.62 13.47 4.80
C ASP A 227 3.70 14.48 4.10
N MET A 228 2.39 14.33 4.25
CA MET A 228 1.40 15.29 3.72
C MET A 228 1.55 16.67 4.37
N GLY A 229 1.78 16.71 5.68
CA GLY A 229 2.06 17.97 6.41
C GLY A 229 3.29 18.69 5.85
N PHE A 230 4.38 17.95 5.60
CA PHE A 230 5.58 18.48 4.96
C PHE A 230 5.33 18.95 3.52
N ALA A 231 4.57 18.18 2.74
CA ALA A 231 4.23 18.54 1.36
C ALA A 231 3.40 19.84 1.31
N LEU A 232 2.41 20.00 2.19
CA LEU A 232 1.60 21.21 2.31
C LEU A 232 2.41 22.39 2.82
N TYR A 233 3.27 22.18 3.84
CA TYR A 233 4.17 23.23 4.34
C TYR A 233 5.06 23.76 3.23
N ARG A 234 5.73 22.87 2.47
CA ARG A 234 6.58 23.27 1.34
C ARG A 234 5.78 23.97 0.22
N ARG A 235 4.56 23.56 -0.01
CA ARG A 235 3.72 24.12 -1.07
C ARG A 235 3.23 25.52 -0.77
N PHE A 236 2.81 25.79 0.46
CA PHE A 236 2.08 27.00 0.81
C PHE A 236 2.83 27.96 1.73
N LEU A 237 3.76 27.46 2.54
CA LEU A 237 4.42 28.26 3.58
C LEU A 237 5.93 28.46 3.35
N ALA A 238 6.62 27.52 2.72
CA ALA A 238 8.02 27.68 2.41
C ALA A 238 8.21 28.59 1.18
N HIS A 239 8.94 29.70 1.37
CA HIS A 239 9.26 30.67 0.31
C HIS A 239 10.45 30.23 -0.56
N GLU A 240 11.01 29.05 -0.34
CA GLU A 240 12.17 28.59 -1.07
C GLU A 240 11.81 28.12 -2.48
N SER A 241 12.65 28.51 -3.45
CA SER A 241 12.59 28.10 -4.86
C SER A 241 13.09 26.65 -5.02
N GLY A 242 12.35 25.68 -4.46
CA GLY A 242 12.66 24.26 -4.54
C GLY A 242 11.60 23.47 -5.29
N TYR A 243 11.88 22.18 -5.51
CA TYR A 243 10.92 21.24 -6.06
C TYR A 243 9.66 21.19 -5.19
N LYS A 244 8.50 21.45 -5.83
CA LYS A 244 7.19 21.37 -5.16
C LYS A 244 6.64 19.98 -5.31
N VAL A 245 6.50 19.26 -4.20
CA VAL A 245 5.88 17.94 -4.17
C VAL A 245 4.40 18.06 -4.54
N SER A 246 3.92 17.19 -5.43
CA SER A 246 2.50 17.14 -5.79
C SER A 246 1.71 16.40 -4.72
N PHE A 247 1.15 17.15 -3.75
CA PHE A 247 0.25 16.58 -2.75
C PHE A 247 -1.02 15.96 -3.38
N VAL A 248 -1.43 16.46 -4.56
CA VAL A 248 -2.56 15.90 -5.32
C VAL A 248 -2.27 14.46 -5.75
N ALA A 249 -1.05 14.18 -6.24
CA ALA A 249 -0.64 12.83 -6.62
C ALA A 249 -0.65 11.87 -5.41
N HIS A 250 -0.24 12.35 -4.23
CA HIS A 250 -0.26 11.57 -3.00
C HIS A 250 -1.69 11.21 -2.57
N ILE A 251 -2.60 12.18 -2.54
CA ILE A 251 -4.02 11.95 -2.18
C ILE A 251 -4.65 10.96 -3.18
N ALA A 252 -4.50 11.23 -4.48
CA ALA A 252 -5.08 10.37 -5.51
C ALA A 252 -4.50 8.96 -5.48
N GLY A 253 -3.19 8.82 -5.28
CA GLY A 253 -2.52 7.54 -5.09
C GLY A 253 -3.07 6.78 -3.89
N GLY A 254 -3.21 7.44 -2.73
CA GLY A 254 -3.77 6.85 -1.52
C GLY A 254 -5.21 6.38 -1.71
N ILE A 255 -6.07 7.18 -2.33
CA ILE A 255 -7.47 6.80 -2.63
C ILE A 255 -7.51 5.63 -3.62
N ALA A 256 -6.70 5.65 -4.69
CA ALA A 256 -6.59 4.54 -5.63
C ALA A 256 -6.14 3.26 -4.90
N GLY A 257 -5.16 3.38 -4.01
CA GLY A 257 -4.70 2.27 -3.18
C GLY A 257 -5.77 1.71 -2.25
N MET A 258 -6.59 2.55 -1.62
CA MET A 258 -7.71 2.09 -0.79
C MET A 258 -8.78 1.39 -1.62
N THR A 259 -9.13 1.90 -2.79
CA THR A 259 -10.18 1.33 -3.64
C THR A 259 -9.72 0.06 -4.34
N VAL A 260 -8.60 0.11 -5.05
CA VAL A 260 -8.05 -1.05 -5.78
C VAL A 260 -7.45 -2.07 -4.81
N GLY A 261 -6.86 -1.61 -3.69
CA GLY A 261 -6.40 -2.49 -2.62
C GLY A 261 -7.56 -3.24 -1.94
N TYR A 262 -8.72 -2.63 -1.77
CA TYR A 262 -9.91 -3.35 -1.31
C TYR A 262 -10.26 -4.51 -2.24
N VAL A 263 -10.17 -4.30 -3.53
CA VAL A 263 -10.49 -5.33 -4.54
C VAL A 263 -9.50 -6.52 -4.47
N PHE A 264 -8.21 -6.22 -4.40
CA PHE A 264 -7.18 -7.25 -4.48
C PHE A 264 -6.77 -7.84 -3.12
N PHE A 265 -6.74 -7.03 -2.06
CA PHE A 265 -6.26 -7.47 -0.74
C PHE A 265 -7.35 -7.99 0.19
N SER A 266 -8.64 -7.91 -0.20
CA SER A 266 -9.77 -8.46 0.55
C SER A 266 -10.18 -9.86 0.08
N SER A 267 -9.35 -10.55 -0.67
CA SER A 267 -9.63 -11.87 -1.28
C SER A 267 -9.87 -13.01 -0.27
N TYR A 268 -9.71 -12.75 1.04
CA TYR A 268 -10.14 -13.67 2.12
C TYR A 268 -11.65 -13.88 2.17
N ASN A 269 -12.44 -12.95 1.62
CA ASN A 269 -13.89 -13.06 1.63
C ASN A 269 -14.36 -13.86 0.39
N GLN A 270 -14.75 -15.12 0.57
CA GLN A 270 -15.31 -15.96 -0.49
C GLN A 270 -16.57 -15.37 -1.15
N LYS A 271 -17.19 -14.37 -0.53
CA LYS A 271 -18.37 -13.66 -1.04
C LYS A 271 -18.05 -12.29 -1.64
N LEU A 272 -16.77 -12.01 -1.94
CA LEU A 272 -16.31 -10.69 -2.40
C LEU A 272 -17.10 -10.18 -3.61
N LEU A 273 -17.39 -11.03 -4.59
CA LEU A 273 -18.18 -10.67 -5.78
C LEU A 273 -19.65 -10.31 -5.47
N ARG A 274 -20.17 -10.70 -4.31
CA ARG A 274 -21.52 -10.35 -3.84
C ARG A 274 -21.52 -9.08 -2.98
N ASP A 275 -20.34 -8.58 -2.58
CA ASP A 275 -20.22 -7.37 -1.79
C ASP A 275 -20.40 -6.13 -2.71
N PRO A 276 -21.41 -5.28 -2.48
CA PRO A 276 -21.59 -4.08 -3.28
C PRO A 276 -20.38 -3.12 -3.20
N ARG A 277 -19.63 -3.12 -2.11
CA ARG A 277 -18.43 -2.29 -1.93
C ARG A 277 -17.34 -2.64 -2.94
N PHE A 278 -17.21 -3.93 -3.29
CA PHE A 278 -16.28 -4.39 -4.32
C PHE A 278 -16.56 -3.71 -5.67
N TRP A 279 -17.82 -3.74 -6.10
CA TRP A 279 -18.22 -3.12 -7.36
C TRP A 279 -18.15 -1.59 -7.32
N MET A 280 -18.48 -0.98 -6.18
CA MET A 280 -18.33 0.47 -5.99
C MET A 280 -16.88 0.91 -6.15
N CYS A 281 -15.91 0.15 -5.60
CA CYS A 281 -14.48 0.44 -5.72
C CYS A 281 -14.00 0.34 -7.17
N ILE A 282 -14.37 -0.74 -7.88
CA ILE A 282 -13.99 -0.92 -9.29
C ILE A 282 -14.60 0.18 -10.16
N VAL A 283 -15.92 0.34 -10.09
CA VAL A 283 -16.64 1.31 -10.93
C VAL A 283 -16.18 2.72 -10.62
N GLY A 284 -16.01 3.08 -9.34
CA GLY A 284 -15.53 4.40 -8.95
C GLY A 284 -14.14 4.71 -9.50
N TYR A 285 -13.22 3.77 -9.40
CA TYR A 285 -11.87 3.95 -9.96
C TYR A 285 -11.90 4.08 -11.49
N LEU A 286 -12.65 3.19 -12.19
CA LEU A 286 -12.76 3.25 -13.65
C LEU A 286 -13.43 4.53 -14.13
N LEU A 287 -14.49 4.99 -13.46
CA LEU A 287 -15.14 6.26 -13.79
C LEU A 287 -14.19 7.45 -13.63
N PHE A 288 -13.37 7.47 -12.57
CA PHE A 288 -12.35 8.49 -12.38
C PHE A 288 -11.33 8.46 -13.53
N VAL A 289 -10.81 7.29 -13.91
CA VAL A 289 -9.83 7.16 -14.99
C VAL A 289 -10.43 7.62 -16.32
N VAL A 290 -11.64 7.15 -16.66
CA VAL A 290 -12.33 7.56 -17.90
C VAL A 290 -12.56 9.06 -17.92
N PHE A 291 -13.09 9.64 -16.82
CA PHE A 291 -13.29 11.08 -16.71
C PHE A 291 -11.98 11.85 -16.91
N ALA A 292 -10.91 11.43 -16.24
CA ALA A 292 -9.63 12.12 -16.33
C ALA A 292 -8.99 12.01 -17.71
N VAL A 293 -9.12 10.87 -18.40
CA VAL A 293 -8.67 10.71 -19.79
C VAL A 293 -9.46 11.60 -20.73
N VAL A 294 -10.79 11.59 -20.64
CA VAL A 294 -11.66 12.46 -21.44
C VAL A 294 -11.34 13.93 -21.18
N PHE A 295 -11.13 14.32 -19.93
CA PHE A 295 -10.72 15.67 -19.57
C PHE A 295 -9.41 16.07 -20.25
N ASN A 296 -8.39 15.22 -20.23
CA ASN A 296 -7.09 15.51 -20.82
C ASN A 296 -7.14 15.58 -22.36
N ILE A 297 -8.05 14.85 -23.00
CA ILE A 297 -8.20 14.87 -24.48
C ILE A 297 -8.99 16.08 -24.95
N PHE A 298 -10.09 16.40 -24.28
CA PHE A 298 -11.08 17.32 -24.83
C PHE A 298 -11.22 18.65 -24.06
N LEU A 299 -10.94 18.67 -22.76
CA LEU A 299 -11.24 19.82 -21.90
C LEU A 299 -10.00 20.54 -21.36
N SER A 300 -8.84 19.91 -21.45
CA SER A 300 -7.61 20.54 -20.99
C SER A 300 -7.18 21.61 -22.00
N PRO A 301 -6.95 22.87 -21.56
CA PRO A 301 -6.31 23.84 -22.42
C PRO A 301 -4.94 23.34 -22.87
N ALA A 302 -4.68 23.37 -24.16
CA ALA A 302 -3.40 23.03 -24.78
C ALA A 302 -2.29 23.97 -24.30
#